data_6e2fa242c8e376c954f58836ef84b24c
#
_entry.id   6e2fa242c8e376c954f58836ef84b24c
#
_cell.length_a   1.000
_cell.length_b   1.000
_cell.length_c   1.000
_cell.angle_alpha   90.00
_cell.angle_beta   90.00
_cell.angle_gamma   90.00
#
_symmetry.space_group_name_H-M   'P 1'
#
loop_
_entity.id
_entity.type
_entity.pdbx_description
1 polymer ?
#
loop_
_entity_poly.entity_id
_entity_poly.type
_entity_poly.pdbx_seq_one_letter_code
_entity_poly.pdbx_strand_id
1 'polypeptide(L)'
;MWTPGKSQPLSDKETLGRRLFGKEIINQETTAKGRAGAVRIDHFIETRSGCNLSVDRLGVNNPDQDVLDQVAHLSEKHSKTLEKMFAGWAIFVAKHAMSAPHSLEIKPTPKDDNKYHADVILSQADKIQRNRVAFALATISNFHPYAKQTG
;
A
#
# COMPACT_ATOMS: atom_id res chain seq x y z
N MET A 1 -8.60 17.14 -7.78
CA MET A 1 -8.38 15.84 -7.09
C MET A 1 -8.56 14.70 -8.07
N TRP A 2 -7.62 13.78 -8.10
CA TRP A 2 -7.74 12.58 -8.91
C TRP A 2 -8.78 11.63 -8.34
N THR A 3 -9.63 11.06 -9.20
CA THR A 3 -10.66 10.10 -8.80
C THR A 3 -10.59 8.89 -9.72
N PRO A 4 -10.36 7.68 -9.19
CA PRO A 4 -10.37 6.48 -10.01
C PRO A 4 -11.80 6.14 -10.43
N GLY A 5 -11.98 5.72 -11.70
CA GLY A 5 -13.23 5.14 -12.13
C GLY A 5 -13.47 3.81 -11.44
N LYS A 6 -14.72 3.55 -11.00
CA LYS A 6 -15.08 2.35 -10.22
C LYS A 6 -14.72 1.03 -10.91
N SER A 7 -14.74 0.99 -12.22
CA SER A 7 -14.47 -0.20 -13.02
C SER A 7 -13.26 -0.07 -13.93
N GLN A 8 -12.49 1.02 -13.80
CA GLN A 8 -11.29 1.20 -14.62
C GLN A 8 -10.16 0.31 -14.13
N PRO A 9 -9.53 -0.47 -15.02
CA PRO A 9 -8.30 -1.19 -14.68
C PRO A 9 -7.23 -0.22 -14.20
N LEU A 10 -6.28 -0.73 -13.44
CA LEU A 10 -5.14 0.06 -13.01
C LEU A 10 -4.30 0.52 -14.21
N SER A 11 -3.92 1.78 -14.21
CA SER A 11 -2.92 2.31 -15.13
C SER A 11 -1.52 1.98 -14.66
N ASP A 12 -0.59 1.72 -15.57
CA ASP A 12 0.83 1.52 -15.27
C ASP A 12 1.43 2.65 -14.45
N LYS A 13 0.92 3.87 -14.61
CA LYS A 13 1.42 5.09 -13.97
C LYS A 13 0.83 5.32 -12.59
N GLU A 14 -0.07 4.46 -12.12
CA GLU A 14 -0.66 4.65 -10.81
C GLU A 14 0.35 4.37 -9.70
N THR A 15 0.25 5.18 -8.65
CA THR A 15 0.97 5.00 -7.40
C THR A 15 0.04 4.29 -6.43
N LEU A 16 0.50 3.19 -5.87
CA LEU A 16 -0.23 2.37 -4.91
C LEU A 16 0.46 2.43 -3.56
N GLY A 17 -0.31 2.26 -2.49
CA GLY A 17 0.26 2.28 -1.15
C GLY A 17 -0.38 1.27 -0.21
N ARG A 18 0.47 0.64 0.59
CA ARG A 18 0.06 -0.20 1.72
C ARG A 18 0.09 0.64 2.98
N ARG A 19 -1.02 0.75 3.70
CA ARG A 19 -1.07 1.48 4.98
C ARG A 19 -0.27 0.77 6.04
N LEU A 20 0.51 1.53 6.80
CA LEU A 20 1.34 1.01 7.87
C LEU A 20 0.90 1.60 9.21
N PHE A 21 0.75 0.75 10.21
CA PHE A 21 0.32 1.12 11.55
C PHE A 21 1.37 0.70 12.57
N GLY A 22 1.69 1.61 13.49
CA GLY A 22 2.65 1.34 14.55
C GLY A 22 3.61 2.53 14.72
N LYS A 23 3.76 2.97 15.95
CA LYS A 23 4.63 4.10 16.30
C LYS A 23 6.10 3.82 15.93
N GLU A 24 6.54 2.58 16.08
CA GLU A 24 7.91 2.14 15.83
C GLU A 24 8.28 2.15 14.35
N ILE A 25 7.30 2.09 13.44
CA ILE A 25 7.54 1.99 12.00
C ILE A 25 8.27 3.23 11.47
N ILE A 26 7.95 4.40 11.99
CA ILE A 26 8.59 5.65 11.55
C ILE A 26 10.10 5.57 11.75
N ASN A 27 10.55 5.11 12.91
CA ASN A 27 11.98 4.97 13.19
C ASN A 27 12.61 3.83 12.40
N GLN A 28 11.94 2.67 12.32
CA GLN A 28 12.43 1.50 11.58
C GLN A 28 12.67 1.82 10.11
N GLU A 29 11.71 2.46 9.46
CA GLU A 29 11.82 2.78 8.03
C GLU A 29 12.74 3.97 7.76
N THR A 30 12.82 4.93 8.68
CA THR A 30 13.75 6.05 8.55
C THR A 30 15.20 5.60 8.71
N THR A 31 15.50 4.68 9.63
CA THR A 31 16.84 4.12 9.80
C THR A 31 17.23 3.18 8.65
N ALA A 32 16.25 2.66 7.93
CA ALA A 32 16.46 1.86 6.72
C ALA A 32 16.78 2.72 5.48
N LYS A 33 16.77 4.01 5.62
CA LYS A 33 17.11 4.99 4.57
C LYS A 33 18.54 4.73 4.08
N GLY A 34 18.67 4.33 2.82
CA GLY A 34 19.93 3.88 2.25
C GLY A 34 19.90 2.45 1.72
N ARG A 35 18.86 1.68 2.05
CA ARG A 35 18.56 0.39 1.41
C ARG A 35 17.78 0.64 0.12
N ALA A 36 18.39 1.15 -0.92
CA ALA A 36 17.85 1.27 -2.28
C ALA A 36 16.30 1.38 -2.37
N GLY A 37 15.67 2.16 -1.51
CA GLY A 37 14.21 2.35 -1.49
C GLY A 37 13.39 1.24 -0.85
N ALA A 38 13.98 0.10 -0.55
CA ALA A 38 13.24 -1.05 -0.03
C ALA A 38 12.69 -0.80 1.39
N VAL A 39 11.44 -1.21 1.62
CA VAL A 39 10.84 -1.26 2.95
C VAL A 39 10.92 -2.70 3.50
N ARG A 40 10.54 -2.88 4.75
CA ARG A 40 10.55 -4.21 5.38
C ARG A 40 9.49 -5.12 4.76
N ILE A 41 9.86 -6.40 4.57
CA ILE A 41 8.99 -7.41 3.96
C ILE A 41 7.71 -7.64 4.76
N ASP A 42 7.79 -7.60 6.09
CA ASP A 42 6.66 -7.89 6.97
C ASP A 42 5.46 -6.96 6.76
N HIS A 43 5.64 -5.78 6.17
CA HIS A 43 4.52 -4.90 5.82
C HIS A 43 3.59 -5.48 4.76
N PHE A 44 4.07 -6.43 3.97
CA PHE A 44 3.33 -7.03 2.86
C PHE A 44 2.95 -8.49 3.09
N ILE A 45 3.14 -9.01 4.30
CA ILE A 45 2.78 -10.39 4.61
C ILE A 45 1.30 -10.47 4.99
N GLU A 46 0.53 -11.19 4.18
CA GLU A 46 -0.86 -11.54 4.49
C GLU A 46 -0.91 -13.03 4.81
N THR A 47 -1.14 -13.35 6.08
CA THR A 47 -1.10 -14.74 6.56
C THR A 47 -2.44 -15.45 6.50
N ARG A 48 -3.54 -14.72 6.32
CA ARG A 48 -4.88 -15.31 6.29
C ARG A 48 -5.12 -16.01 4.97
N SER A 49 -5.42 -17.31 5.05
CA SER A 49 -5.71 -18.12 3.87
C SER A 49 -6.90 -17.57 3.10
N GLY A 50 -6.80 -17.51 1.77
CA GLY A 50 -7.84 -17.01 0.89
C GLY A 50 -7.98 -15.49 0.85
N CYS A 51 -7.23 -14.74 1.66
CA CYS A 51 -7.29 -13.27 1.65
C CYS A 51 -6.30 -12.65 0.68
N ASN A 52 -6.71 -11.57 0.03
CA ASN A 52 -5.86 -10.73 -0.79
C ASN A 52 -5.16 -9.66 0.06
N LEU A 53 -4.12 -9.06 -0.49
CA LEU A 53 -3.42 -7.97 0.17
C LEU A 53 -4.07 -6.64 -0.23
N SER A 54 -4.56 -5.90 0.76
CA SER A 54 -5.20 -4.61 0.54
C SER A 54 -4.18 -3.50 0.30
N VAL A 55 -4.40 -2.69 -0.72
CA VAL A 55 -3.64 -1.47 -1.01
C VAL A 55 -4.61 -0.36 -1.40
N ASP A 56 -4.12 0.88 -1.43
CA ASP A 56 -4.90 2.03 -1.90
C ASP A 56 -4.31 2.59 -3.18
N ARG A 57 -5.17 3.07 -4.06
CA ARG A 57 -4.80 3.80 -5.29
C ARG A 57 -4.61 5.26 -4.91
N LEU A 58 -3.37 5.75 -4.92
CA LEU A 58 -3.02 7.05 -4.34
C LEU A 58 -2.86 8.18 -5.35
N GLY A 59 -2.77 7.88 -6.63
CA GLY A 59 -2.64 8.89 -7.66
C GLY A 59 -2.03 8.36 -8.95
N VAL A 60 -1.80 9.22 -9.92
CA VAL A 60 -1.15 8.92 -11.20
C VAL A 60 0.15 9.70 -11.29
N ASN A 61 1.25 9.02 -11.61
CA ASN A 61 2.64 9.50 -11.62
C ASN A 61 3.19 9.78 -10.23
N ASN A 62 2.41 10.47 -9.39
CA ASN A 62 2.78 10.79 -8.00
C ASN A 62 1.54 10.61 -7.11
N PRO A 63 1.71 10.41 -5.79
CA PRO A 63 0.56 10.44 -4.89
C PRO A 63 -0.15 11.79 -4.97
N ASP A 64 -1.48 11.76 -5.04
CA ASP A 64 -2.31 12.95 -5.00
C ASP A 64 -2.54 13.34 -3.52
N GLN A 65 -2.21 14.58 -3.15
CA GLN A 65 -2.27 15.01 -1.75
C GLN A 65 -3.69 14.91 -1.17
N ASP A 66 -4.71 15.24 -1.97
CA ASP A 66 -6.11 15.13 -1.49
C ASP A 66 -6.50 13.69 -1.24
N VAL A 67 -6.02 12.77 -2.07
CA VAL A 67 -6.24 11.32 -1.86
C VAL A 67 -5.52 10.84 -0.61
N LEU A 68 -4.27 11.24 -0.43
CA LEU A 68 -3.51 10.91 0.79
C LEU A 68 -4.24 11.38 2.04
N ASP A 69 -4.78 12.60 2.03
CA ASP A 69 -5.51 13.15 3.16
C ASP A 69 -6.79 12.36 3.46
N GLN A 70 -7.53 11.96 2.42
CA GLN A 70 -8.74 11.14 2.58
C GLN A 70 -8.42 9.74 3.13
N VAL A 71 -7.39 9.10 2.59
CA VAL A 71 -6.96 7.78 3.06
C VAL A 71 -6.40 7.86 4.48
N ALA A 72 -5.68 8.93 4.82
CA ALA A 72 -5.21 9.17 6.18
C ALA A 72 -6.36 9.32 7.17
N HIS A 73 -7.42 10.04 6.78
CA HIS A 73 -8.61 10.19 7.61
C HIS A 73 -9.29 8.85 7.90
N LEU A 74 -9.44 8.01 6.89
CA LEU A 74 -9.95 6.64 7.06
C LEU A 74 -9.03 5.81 7.95
N SER A 75 -7.73 5.98 7.80
CA SER A 75 -6.72 5.24 8.55
C SER A 75 -6.71 5.64 10.03
N GLU A 76 -7.00 6.90 10.36
CA GLU A 76 -7.13 7.35 11.75
C GLU A 76 -8.31 6.69 12.45
N LYS A 77 -9.42 6.45 11.75
CA LYS A 77 -10.53 5.66 12.28
C LYS A 77 -10.12 4.21 12.56
N HIS A 78 -9.38 3.60 11.65
CA HIS A 78 -8.83 2.25 11.80
C HIS A 78 -7.83 2.18 12.97
N SER A 79 -7.03 3.22 13.13
CA SER A 79 -6.02 3.30 14.17
C SER A 79 -6.63 3.17 15.58
N LYS A 80 -7.82 3.72 15.79
CA LYS A 80 -8.54 3.57 17.07
C LYS A 80 -8.94 2.12 17.34
N THR A 81 -9.38 1.40 16.31
CA THR A 81 -9.76 -0.01 16.43
C THR A 81 -8.55 -0.91 16.67
N LEU A 82 -7.43 -0.63 16.01
CA LEU A 82 -6.20 -1.41 16.09
C LEU A 82 -5.33 -1.01 17.30
N GLU A 83 -5.67 0.07 17.98
CA GLU A 83 -4.85 0.64 19.06
C GLU A 83 -3.40 0.93 18.62
N LYS A 84 -3.22 1.25 17.34
CA LYS A 84 -1.93 1.54 16.73
C LYS A 84 -2.03 2.81 15.90
N MET A 85 -1.05 3.69 16.05
CA MET A 85 -0.98 4.94 15.29
C MET A 85 -0.76 4.65 13.79
N PHE A 86 -1.49 5.38 12.95
CA PHE A 86 -1.21 5.36 11.51
C PHE A 86 0.12 6.05 11.23
N ALA A 87 1.06 5.34 10.63
CA ALA A 87 2.42 5.84 10.42
C ALA A 87 2.66 6.39 9.00
N GLY A 88 1.89 5.94 8.03
CA GLY A 88 2.06 6.30 6.62
C GLY A 88 1.88 5.10 5.71
N TRP A 89 2.55 5.14 4.56
CA TRP A 89 2.39 4.12 3.52
C TRP A 89 3.74 3.57 3.06
N ALA A 90 3.72 2.31 2.63
CA ALA A 90 4.73 1.78 1.72
C ALA A 90 4.18 2.01 0.31
N ILE A 91 4.84 2.85 -0.48
CA ILE A 91 4.38 3.32 -1.79
C ILE A 91 5.19 2.67 -2.90
N PHE A 92 4.50 2.20 -3.94
CA PHE A 92 5.13 1.65 -5.14
C PHE A 92 4.36 2.03 -6.40
N VAL A 93 5.01 1.95 -7.54
CA VAL A 93 4.38 2.23 -8.84
C VAL A 93 3.80 0.95 -9.41
N ALA A 94 2.56 1.00 -9.88
CA ALA A 94 1.85 -0.16 -10.43
C ALA A 94 2.66 -0.89 -11.51
N LYS A 95 3.28 -0.16 -12.41
CA LYS A 95 4.12 -0.74 -13.48
C LYS A 95 5.18 -1.70 -12.93
N HIS A 96 5.86 -1.32 -11.86
CA HIS A 96 6.94 -2.14 -11.30
C HIS A 96 6.41 -3.44 -10.67
N ALA A 97 5.19 -3.43 -10.16
CA ALA A 97 4.58 -4.62 -9.57
C ALA A 97 3.97 -5.54 -10.64
N MET A 98 3.32 -4.95 -11.64
CA MET A 98 2.54 -5.69 -12.64
C MET A 98 3.35 -6.17 -13.83
N SER A 99 4.53 -5.62 -14.05
CA SER A 99 5.45 -6.00 -15.13
C SER A 99 6.42 -7.08 -14.69
N ALA A 100 7.01 -7.78 -15.67
CA ALA A 100 8.06 -8.76 -15.39
C ALA A 100 9.25 -8.11 -14.66
N PRO A 101 9.94 -8.81 -13.76
CA PRO A 101 9.79 -10.23 -13.46
C PRO A 101 8.67 -10.56 -12.46
N HIS A 102 8.09 -9.56 -11.78
CA HIS A 102 7.12 -9.80 -10.72
C HIS A 102 5.75 -10.23 -11.25
N SER A 103 5.24 -9.53 -12.27
CA SER A 103 3.98 -9.84 -12.96
C SER A 103 2.80 -10.07 -12.01
N LEU A 104 2.67 -9.22 -10.99
CA LEU A 104 1.60 -9.34 -9.99
C LEU A 104 0.25 -8.93 -10.58
N GLU A 105 -0.80 -9.58 -10.12
CA GLU A 105 -2.18 -9.23 -10.46
C GLU A 105 -2.74 -8.30 -9.40
N ILE A 106 -3.14 -7.09 -9.80
CA ILE A 106 -3.73 -6.09 -8.90
C ILE A 106 -5.02 -5.60 -9.55
N LYS A 107 -6.11 -5.67 -8.79
CA LYS A 107 -7.44 -5.28 -9.27
C LYS A 107 -8.05 -4.18 -8.42
N PRO A 108 -8.74 -3.21 -9.04
CA PRO A 108 -9.55 -2.27 -8.27
C PRO A 108 -10.69 -3.02 -7.58
N THR A 109 -10.82 -2.78 -6.28
CA THR A 109 -11.86 -3.38 -5.43
C THR A 109 -12.47 -2.30 -4.53
N PRO A 110 -13.09 -1.27 -5.13
CA PRO A 110 -13.62 -0.15 -4.35
C PRO A 110 -14.65 -0.61 -3.34
N LYS A 111 -14.60 -0.01 -2.16
CA LYS A 111 -15.54 -0.23 -1.06
C LYS A 111 -16.39 1.00 -0.84
N ASP A 112 -17.54 0.85 -0.19
CA ASP A 112 -18.46 1.95 0.08
C ASP A 112 -17.80 3.12 0.84
N ASP A 113 -16.92 2.79 1.78
CA ASP A 113 -16.17 3.76 2.58
C ASP A 113 -14.81 4.13 2.00
N ASN A 114 -14.35 3.42 0.96
CA ASN A 114 -13.03 3.65 0.36
C ASN A 114 -13.02 3.32 -1.14
N LYS A 115 -13.30 4.32 -1.95
CA LYS A 115 -13.29 4.19 -3.42
C LYS A 115 -11.90 3.94 -4.00
N TYR A 116 -10.84 4.16 -3.22
CA TYR A 116 -9.45 3.99 -3.65
C TYR A 116 -8.91 2.57 -3.42
N HIS A 117 -9.70 1.71 -2.81
CA HIS A 117 -9.26 0.36 -2.44
C HIS A 117 -8.96 -0.49 -3.68
N ALA A 118 -7.85 -1.24 -3.62
CA ALA A 118 -7.48 -2.25 -4.59
C ALA A 118 -6.89 -3.47 -3.86
N ASP A 119 -6.89 -4.60 -4.53
CA ASP A 119 -6.32 -5.84 -3.98
C ASP A 119 -5.18 -6.35 -4.86
N VAL A 120 -4.06 -6.69 -4.22
CA VAL A 120 -3.07 -7.60 -4.80
C VAL A 120 -3.62 -9.00 -4.62
N ILE A 121 -3.83 -9.72 -5.72
CA ILE A 121 -4.55 -10.98 -5.71
C ILE A 121 -3.65 -12.10 -5.17
N LEU A 122 -4.03 -12.66 -4.03
CA LEU A 122 -3.32 -13.72 -3.33
C LEU A 122 -4.22 -14.89 -2.93
N SER A 123 -5.51 -14.85 -3.29
CA SER A 123 -6.50 -15.82 -2.79
C SER A 123 -6.16 -17.28 -3.09
N GLN A 124 -5.42 -17.55 -4.18
CA GLN A 124 -4.98 -18.88 -4.57
C GLN A 124 -3.51 -19.16 -4.25
N ALA A 125 -2.82 -18.20 -3.63
CA ALA A 125 -1.40 -18.31 -3.35
C ALA A 125 -1.12 -19.16 -2.09
N ASP A 126 -0.13 -20.03 -2.17
CA ASP A 126 0.39 -20.72 -1.00
C ASP A 126 1.36 -19.81 -0.22
N LYS A 127 1.91 -20.32 0.89
CA LYS A 127 2.81 -19.56 1.76
C LYS A 127 4.07 -19.08 1.02
N ILE A 128 4.64 -19.94 0.16
CA ILE A 128 5.85 -19.61 -0.61
C ILE A 128 5.55 -18.48 -1.58
N GLN A 129 4.44 -18.58 -2.31
CA GLN A 129 4.01 -17.56 -3.27
C GLN A 129 3.71 -16.23 -2.57
N ARG A 130 3.05 -16.26 -1.42
CA ARG A 130 2.75 -15.07 -0.61
C ARG A 130 4.04 -14.38 -0.15
N ASN A 131 5.04 -15.14 0.27
CA ASN A 131 6.33 -14.60 0.68
C ASN A 131 7.09 -13.98 -0.52
N ARG A 132 7.01 -14.58 -1.69
CA ARG A 132 7.60 -14.03 -2.92
C ARG A 132 6.96 -12.69 -3.28
N VAL A 133 5.64 -12.60 -3.20
CA VAL A 133 4.92 -11.34 -3.46
C VAL A 133 5.32 -10.27 -2.45
N ALA A 134 5.38 -10.62 -1.17
CA ALA A 134 5.79 -9.69 -0.12
C ALA A 134 7.21 -9.16 -0.36
N PHE A 135 8.13 -10.04 -0.73
CA PHE A 135 9.51 -9.66 -1.08
C PHE A 135 9.55 -8.73 -2.29
N ALA A 136 8.80 -9.04 -3.34
CA ALA A 136 8.72 -8.22 -4.54
C ALA A 136 8.21 -6.81 -4.22
N LEU A 137 7.11 -6.71 -3.49
CA LEU A 137 6.52 -5.42 -3.12
C LEU A 137 7.46 -4.61 -2.22
N ALA A 138 8.11 -5.26 -1.25
CA ALA A 138 9.07 -4.59 -0.37
C ALA A 138 10.24 -3.99 -1.16
N THR A 139 10.73 -4.73 -2.16
CA THR A 139 11.87 -4.30 -2.99
C THR A 139 11.57 -3.04 -3.81
N ILE A 140 10.34 -2.91 -4.31
CA ILE A 140 9.94 -1.79 -5.19
C ILE A 140 9.28 -0.62 -4.43
N SER A 141 9.12 -0.73 -3.11
CA SER A 141 8.41 0.26 -2.30
C SER A 141 9.34 1.23 -1.61
N ASN A 142 8.81 2.42 -1.34
CA ASN A 142 9.44 3.44 -0.50
C ASN A 142 8.49 3.82 0.64
N PHE A 143 9.04 4.12 1.80
CA PHE A 143 8.25 4.61 2.91
C PHE A 143 7.87 6.08 2.72
N HIS A 144 6.59 6.37 2.82
CA HIS A 144 6.04 7.73 2.79
C HIS A 144 5.38 8.01 4.14
N PRO A 145 6.07 8.72 5.03
CA PRO A 145 5.51 8.99 6.37
C PRO A 145 4.31 9.95 6.28
N TYR A 146 3.35 9.73 7.16
CA TYR A 146 2.25 10.67 7.35
C TYR A 146 2.59 11.61 8.49
N ALA A 147 2.73 12.90 8.15
CA ALA A 147 2.90 13.94 9.16
C ALA A 147 1.54 14.60 9.42
N LYS A 148 0.98 14.36 10.61
CA LYS A 148 -0.23 15.06 11.03
C LYS A 148 0.10 16.55 11.10
N GLN A 149 -0.62 17.36 10.29
CA GLN A 149 -0.47 18.81 10.38
C GLN A 149 -1.02 19.29 11.72
N THR A 150 -0.12 19.77 12.57
CA THR A 150 -0.48 20.50 13.78
C THR A 150 -0.80 21.94 13.37
N GLY A 151 -2.05 22.25 13.28
CA GLY A 151 -2.40 23.63 12.94
C GLY A 151 -3.62 24.06 13.62
#